data_4fdfde4633ad511b7cc54a40c246e112
#
_entry.id   4fdfde4633ad511b7cc54a40c246e112
#
_cell.length_a   1.000
_cell.length_b   1.000
_cell.length_c   1.000
_cell.angle_alpha   90.00
_cell.angle_beta   90.00
_cell.angle_gamma   90.00
#
_symmetry.space_group_name_H-M   'P 1'
#
loop_
_entity.id
_entity.type
_entity.pdbx_description
1 polymer ?
#
loop_
_entity_poly.entity_id
_entity_poly.type
_entity_poly.pdbx_seq_one_letter_code
_entity_poly.pdbx_strand_id
1 'polypeptide(L)'
;MTATGPGFIMTASSKGGVGKSTVASGLARAFCRRGLKVLVCDMDFGSACLDMLFGVQDECLYTLADAAKGVCSPDTAAVPAGESGRLFLMCAPTDGASIFSGKGEKRDGEIEISDICAAVKKAAEDVEADRVILDTGAGISGGAAAAATIADTALVIATHTPVSVRAAQTTALRLVSMGVKDTGLIINPFDARAMLDRRRTSMSDIIDLSCLRLRGVVPYDEKLALSQEEAPGGAHSCKPNVSSTQAFDNIAARLDGEDVPLLWGIKNLRKKRKKLFR
;
A
#
# COMPACT_ATOMS: atom_id res chain seq x y z
N MET A 1 1.16 -25.23 7.53
CA MET A 1 0.77 -25.42 6.12
C MET A 1 1.11 -24.12 5.42
N THR A 2 2.20 -24.09 4.71
CA THR A 2 2.62 -22.93 3.89
C THR A 2 1.65 -22.82 2.73
N ALA A 3 1.00 -21.66 2.59
CA ALA A 3 0.22 -21.34 1.42
C ALA A 3 1.12 -21.51 0.19
N THR A 4 0.65 -22.25 -0.82
CA THR A 4 1.42 -22.63 -2.00
C THR A 4 1.53 -21.51 -3.04
N GLY A 5 1.39 -20.25 -2.66
CA GLY A 5 1.46 -19.09 -3.54
C GLY A 5 1.74 -17.79 -2.79
N PRO A 6 2.03 -16.69 -3.52
CA PRO A 6 2.29 -15.39 -2.91
C PRO A 6 1.06 -14.85 -2.18
N GLY A 7 1.27 -14.18 -1.05
CA GLY A 7 0.19 -13.45 -0.36
C GLY A 7 -0.07 -12.09 -1.02
N PHE A 8 -1.32 -11.82 -1.41
CA PHE A 8 -1.73 -10.58 -2.05
C PHE A 8 -2.30 -9.59 -1.04
N ILE A 9 -1.68 -8.42 -0.92
CA ILE A 9 -2.02 -7.38 0.04
C ILE A 9 -2.35 -6.10 -0.73
N MET A 10 -3.58 -5.57 -0.62
CA MET A 10 -3.91 -4.28 -1.22
C MET A 10 -3.92 -3.15 -0.19
N THR A 11 -3.52 -1.96 -0.60
CA THR A 11 -3.80 -0.72 0.12
C THR A 11 -5.08 -0.11 -0.41
N ALA A 12 -5.96 0.40 0.45
CA ALA A 12 -7.23 0.98 0.05
C ALA A 12 -7.61 2.20 0.88
N SER A 13 -8.30 3.14 0.27
CA SER A 13 -8.90 4.28 0.96
C SER A 13 -9.89 4.97 0.03
N SER A 14 -10.98 5.50 0.56
CA SER A 14 -11.90 6.35 -0.19
C SER A 14 -11.47 7.81 -0.27
N LYS A 15 -10.39 8.20 0.45
CA LYS A 15 -9.87 9.57 0.51
C LYS A 15 -8.48 9.64 -0.09
N GLY A 16 -8.23 10.62 -0.97
CA GLY A 16 -6.89 10.92 -1.48
C GLY A 16 -5.96 11.48 -0.40
N GLY A 17 -4.65 11.34 -0.58
CA GLY A 17 -3.64 11.94 0.29
C GLY A 17 -3.49 11.33 1.69
N VAL A 18 -4.05 10.16 1.97
CA VAL A 18 -3.87 9.47 3.27
C VAL A 18 -2.59 8.65 3.37
N GLY A 19 -1.80 8.58 2.28
CA GLY A 19 -0.51 7.90 2.21
C GLY A 19 -0.59 6.41 1.91
N LYS A 20 -1.47 5.99 0.99
CA LYS A 20 -1.54 4.60 0.51
C LYS A 20 -0.19 4.14 -0.06
N SER A 21 0.33 4.88 -1.03
CA SER A 21 1.61 4.59 -1.70
C SER A 21 2.79 4.64 -0.71
N THR A 22 2.73 5.53 0.29
CA THR A 22 3.68 5.55 1.41
C THR A 22 3.65 4.25 2.21
N VAL A 23 2.45 3.75 2.51
CA VAL A 23 2.30 2.48 3.25
C VAL A 23 2.72 1.31 2.37
N ALA A 24 2.32 1.29 1.10
CA ALA A 24 2.70 0.24 0.14
C ALA A 24 4.23 0.14 0.00
N SER A 25 4.91 1.25 -0.28
CA SER A 25 6.37 1.28 -0.41
C SER A 25 7.11 0.96 0.89
N GLY A 26 6.61 1.45 2.03
CA GLY A 26 7.16 1.15 3.35
C GLY A 26 7.08 -0.32 3.72
N LEU A 27 5.94 -0.96 3.44
CA LEU A 27 5.72 -2.40 3.66
C LEU A 27 6.56 -3.25 2.70
N ALA A 28 6.66 -2.87 1.43
CA ALA A 28 7.50 -3.57 0.46
C ALA A 28 8.95 -3.67 0.96
N ARG A 29 9.51 -2.54 1.38
CA ARG A 29 10.85 -2.50 1.97
C ARG A 29 10.95 -3.28 3.27
N ALA A 30 9.89 -3.30 4.10
CA ALA A 30 9.87 -4.08 5.33
C ALA A 30 9.90 -5.60 5.06
N PHE A 31 9.11 -6.09 4.12
CA PHE A 31 9.14 -7.49 3.71
C PHE A 31 10.49 -7.88 3.09
N CYS A 32 11.10 -7.01 2.27
CA CYS A 32 12.45 -7.25 1.73
C CYS A 32 13.50 -7.35 2.83
N ARG A 33 13.43 -6.53 3.90
CA ARG A 33 14.32 -6.65 5.07
C ARG A 33 14.15 -7.96 5.81
N ARG A 34 12.97 -8.58 5.72
CA ARG A 34 12.67 -9.92 6.27
C ARG A 34 13.15 -11.05 5.36
N GLY A 35 13.79 -10.72 4.24
CA GLY A 35 14.34 -11.68 3.27
C GLY A 35 13.36 -12.13 2.20
N LEU A 36 12.13 -11.61 2.19
CA LEU A 36 11.11 -11.97 1.22
C LEU A 36 11.32 -11.26 -0.12
N LYS A 37 10.91 -11.92 -1.20
CA LYS A 37 10.84 -11.35 -2.54
C LYS A 37 9.45 -10.71 -2.74
N VAL A 38 9.42 -9.45 -3.13
CA VAL A 38 8.20 -8.63 -3.17
C VAL A 38 7.98 -8.06 -4.55
N LEU A 39 6.78 -8.26 -5.09
CA LEU A 39 6.28 -7.52 -6.25
C LEU A 39 5.32 -6.43 -5.76
N VAL A 40 5.57 -5.19 -6.20
CA VAL A 40 4.63 -4.08 -5.99
C VAL A 40 3.99 -3.75 -7.32
N CYS A 41 2.66 -3.62 -7.34
CA CYS A 41 1.93 -3.21 -8.53
C CYS A 41 1.26 -1.88 -8.26
N ASP A 42 1.56 -0.87 -9.05
CA ASP A 42 0.85 0.40 -9.04
C ASP A 42 -0.49 0.21 -9.78
N MET A 43 -1.58 0.27 -9.01
CA MET A 43 -2.95 0.13 -9.50
C MET A 43 -3.69 1.49 -9.51
N ASP A 44 -2.98 2.61 -9.29
CA ASP A 44 -3.52 3.98 -9.38
C ASP A 44 -3.38 4.52 -10.80
N PHE A 45 -4.20 3.97 -11.69
CA PHE A 45 -4.19 4.31 -13.11
C PHE A 45 -4.53 5.79 -13.34
N GLY A 46 -3.58 6.54 -13.88
CA GLY A 46 -3.68 7.99 -14.15
C GLY A 46 -3.15 8.88 -13.02
N SER A 47 -2.75 8.31 -11.88
CA SER A 47 -2.10 9.03 -10.77
C SER A 47 -0.90 8.22 -10.23
N ALA A 48 -0.25 7.46 -11.10
CA ALA A 48 0.90 6.65 -10.77
C ALA A 48 2.02 7.48 -10.12
N CYS A 49 2.63 6.93 -9.08
CA CYS A 49 3.70 7.61 -8.35
C CYS A 49 4.74 6.66 -7.75
N LEU A 50 4.55 5.35 -7.85
CA LEU A 50 5.47 4.39 -7.22
C LEU A 50 6.83 4.33 -7.92
N ASP A 51 6.90 4.57 -9.22
CA ASP A 51 8.14 4.71 -9.98
C ASP A 51 9.02 5.80 -9.38
N MET A 52 8.43 6.97 -9.05
CA MET A 52 9.13 8.06 -8.37
C MET A 52 9.54 7.68 -6.94
N LEU A 53 8.67 7.02 -6.18
CA LEU A 53 8.96 6.60 -4.81
C LEU A 53 10.06 5.54 -4.71
N PHE A 54 10.22 4.73 -5.75
CA PHE A 54 11.28 3.73 -5.84
C PHE A 54 12.49 4.23 -6.64
N GLY A 55 12.37 5.34 -7.38
CA GLY A 55 13.45 5.96 -8.17
C GLY A 55 13.81 5.14 -9.42
N VAL A 56 12.81 4.57 -10.08
CA VAL A 56 12.95 3.68 -11.24
C VAL A 56 12.19 4.19 -12.48
N GLN A 57 11.97 5.50 -12.56
CA GLN A 57 11.20 6.10 -13.66
C GLN A 57 11.80 5.78 -15.04
N ASP A 58 13.12 5.79 -15.12
CA ASP A 58 13.85 5.56 -16.37
C ASP A 58 13.90 4.08 -16.78
N GLU A 59 13.63 3.19 -15.83
CA GLU A 59 13.59 1.74 -16.05
C GLU A 59 12.20 1.22 -16.45
N CYS A 60 11.13 1.98 -16.16
CA CYS A 60 9.74 1.61 -16.41
C CYS A 60 9.37 1.81 -17.91
N LEU A 61 9.91 0.99 -18.80
CA LEU A 61 9.61 1.06 -20.23
C LEU A 61 8.22 0.53 -20.59
N TYR A 62 7.73 -0.44 -19.84
CA TYR A 62 6.41 -1.03 -19.99
C TYR A 62 5.62 -0.92 -18.69
N THR A 63 4.31 -0.77 -18.84
CA THR A 63 3.39 -0.65 -17.73
C THR A 63 2.62 -1.94 -17.47
N LEU A 64 1.93 -2.02 -16.34
CA LEU A 64 0.98 -3.09 -16.05
C LEU A 64 -0.11 -3.18 -17.13
N ALA A 65 -0.51 -2.04 -17.71
CA ALA A 65 -1.48 -2.04 -18.81
C ALA A 65 -0.93 -2.66 -20.10
N ASP A 66 0.36 -2.47 -20.41
CA ASP A 66 1.01 -3.09 -21.56
C ASP A 66 1.09 -4.60 -21.40
N ALA A 67 1.44 -5.08 -20.22
CA ALA A 67 1.43 -6.50 -19.90
C ALA A 67 0.02 -7.10 -19.99
N ALA A 68 -1.01 -6.41 -19.49
CA ALA A 68 -2.41 -6.86 -19.57
C ALA A 68 -2.95 -6.87 -21.00
N LYS A 69 -2.44 -6.01 -21.89
CA LYS A 69 -2.76 -6.00 -23.33
C LYS A 69 -1.95 -7.03 -24.14
N GLY A 70 -0.97 -7.69 -23.53
CA GLY A 70 -0.05 -8.60 -24.21
C GLY A 70 0.97 -7.90 -25.11
N VAL A 71 1.23 -6.60 -24.90
CA VAL A 71 2.27 -5.83 -25.63
C VAL A 71 3.65 -6.28 -25.19
N CYS A 72 3.80 -6.67 -23.92
CA CYS A 72 5.02 -7.30 -23.40
C CYS A 72 4.65 -8.47 -22.48
N SER A 73 5.65 -9.28 -22.11
CA SER A 73 5.45 -10.30 -21.08
C SER A 73 5.39 -9.66 -19.68
N PRO A 74 4.64 -10.23 -18.72
CA PRO A 74 4.49 -9.65 -17.38
C PRO A 74 5.81 -9.50 -16.60
N ASP A 75 6.77 -10.40 -16.77
CA ASP A 75 8.11 -10.29 -16.19
C ASP A 75 8.91 -9.11 -16.76
N THR A 76 8.74 -8.78 -18.05
CA THR A 76 9.36 -7.60 -18.67
C THR A 76 8.81 -6.29 -18.09
N ALA A 77 7.53 -6.25 -17.70
CA ALA A 77 6.93 -5.07 -17.07
C ALA A 77 7.27 -4.98 -15.57
N ALA A 78 7.81 -6.03 -14.96
CA ALA A 78 8.21 -6.07 -13.56
C ALA A 78 9.68 -5.68 -13.40
N VAL A 79 9.95 -4.38 -13.24
CA VAL A 79 11.32 -3.86 -13.14
C VAL A 79 11.89 -4.03 -11.74
N PRO A 80 13.20 -4.34 -11.57
CA PRO A 80 13.85 -4.35 -10.28
C PRO A 80 13.80 -2.95 -9.62
N ALA A 81 13.43 -2.89 -8.34
CA ALA A 81 13.29 -1.65 -7.61
C ALA A 81 14.09 -1.68 -6.30
N GLY A 82 15.32 -1.17 -6.33
CA GLY A 82 16.22 -1.13 -5.18
C GLY A 82 17.36 -2.16 -5.23
N GLU A 83 18.31 -1.97 -4.32
CA GLU A 83 19.63 -2.65 -4.35
C GLU A 83 19.56 -4.14 -3.95
N SER A 84 18.48 -4.61 -3.34
CA SER A 84 18.44 -5.95 -2.73
C SER A 84 18.21 -7.08 -3.73
N GLY A 85 17.81 -6.79 -4.97
CA GLY A 85 17.37 -7.79 -5.96
C GLY A 85 16.10 -8.56 -5.55
N ARG A 86 15.41 -8.11 -4.49
CA ARG A 86 14.22 -8.77 -3.94
C ARG A 86 12.94 -7.96 -4.13
N LEU A 87 13.04 -6.76 -4.64
CA LEU A 87 11.92 -5.84 -4.85
C LEU A 87 11.75 -5.60 -6.35
N PHE A 88 10.52 -5.76 -6.81
CA PHE A 88 10.11 -5.52 -8.19
C PHE A 88 8.91 -4.59 -8.21
N LEU A 89 8.81 -3.76 -9.25
CA LEU A 89 7.70 -2.84 -9.46
C LEU A 89 7.09 -3.06 -10.84
N MET A 90 5.77 -3.15 -10.91
CA MET A 90 4.99 -2.94 -12.13
C MET A 90 4.36 -1.56 -12.07
N CYS A 91 4.73 -0.69 -13.01
CA CYS A 91 4.24 0.70 -13.04
C CYS A 91 2.85 0.78 -13.66
N ALA A 92 1.99 1.69 -13.16
CA ALA A 92 0.75 2.02 -13.83
C ALA A 92 1.01 3.00 -14.99
N PRO A 93 0.14 3.02 -16.01
CA PRO A 93 0.20 4.06 -17.05
C PRO A 93 -0.18 5.43 -16.47
N THR A 94 0.49 6.47 -16.94
CA THR A 94 0.28 7.87 -16.51
C THR A 94 -0.76 8.62 -17.35
N ASP A 95 -1.08 8.09 -18.52
CA ASP A 95 -1.99 8.69 -19.50
C ASP A 95 -3.48 8.47 -19.13
N GLY A 96 -3.90 8.82 -17.97
CA GLY A 96 -5.23 8.94 -17.35
C GLY A 96 -6.50 8.60 -18.15
N ALA A 97 -6.35 8.03 -19.35
CA ALA A 97 -7.44 7.52 -20.15
C ALA A 97 -8.15 6.39 -19.39
N SER A 98 -9.48 6.34 -19.44
CA SER A 98 -10.25 5.24 -18.94
C SER A 98 -9.88 3.96 -19.71
N ILE A 99 -8.86 3.26 -19.21
CA ILE A 99 -8.33 2.04 -19.82
C ILE A 99 -9.19 0.81 -19.50
N PHE A 100 -10.13 0.94 -18.57
CA PHE A 100 -11.02 -0.15 -18.21
C PHE A 100 -12.28 -0.14 -19.07
N SER A 101 -12.64 -1.31 -19.62
CA SER A 101 -13.91 -1.49 -20.30
C SER A 101 -15.08 -1.24 -19.34
N GLY A 102 -16.00 -0.38 -19.78
CA GLY A 102 -17.25 -0.13 -19.08
C GLY A 102 -18.22 -1.32 -19.26
N LYS A 103 -19.44 -1.16 -18.73
CA LYS A 103 -20.54 -2.08 -19.06
C LYS A 103 -20.98 -1.86 -20.52
N GLY A 104 -20.45 -2.64 -21.44
CA GLY A 104 -20.75 -2.54 -22.86
C GLY A 104 -19.73 -3.30 -23.72
N GLU A 105 -19.80 -3.09 -25.04
CA GLU A 105 -18.81 -3.66 -25.95
C GLU A 105 -17.41 -3.05 -25.68
N LYS A 106 -16.39 -3.92 -25.61
CA LYS A 106 -14.99 -3.55 -25.43
C LYS A 106 -14.55 -2.64 -26.59
N ARG A 107 -14.10 -1.45 -26.29
CA ARG A 107 -13.49 -0.56 -27.27
C ARG A 107 -12.02 -0.92 -27.49
N ASP A 108 -11.51 -0.62 -28.68
CA ASP A 108 -10.08 -0.82 -28.94
C ASP A 108 -9.23 -0.09 -27.90
N GLY A 109 -8.32 -0.85 -27.28
CA GLY A 109 -7.45 -0.33 -26.23
C GLY A 109 -7.93 -0.44 -24.79
N GLU A 110 -9.22 -0.80 -24.55
CA GLU A 110 -9.74 -1.07 -23.21
C GLU A 110 -9.24 -2.42 -22.67
N ILE A 111 -9.03 -2.48 -21.35
CA ILE A 111 -8.56 -3.67 -20.64
C ILE A 111 -9.66 -4.15 -19.69
N GLU A 112 -9.82 -5.45 -19.59
CA GLU A 112 -10.70 -6.05 -18.59
C GLU A 112 -9.99 -6.20 -17.25
N ILE A 113 -10.76 -6.19 -16.16
CA ILE A 113 -10.23 -6.47 -14.81
C ILE A 113 -9.54 -7.84 -14.78
N SER A 114 -10.08 -8.82 -15.49
CA SER A 114 -9.49 -10.16 -15.63
C SER A 114 -8.07 -10.14 -16.21
N ASP A 115 -7.82 -9.30 -17.23
CA ASP A 115 -6.54 -9.21 -17.91
C ASP A 115 -5.46 -8.63 -16.97
N ILE A 116 -5.84 -7.58 -16.22
CA ILE A 116 -4.98 -7.00 -15.16
C ILE A 116 -4.65 -8.05 -14.09
N CYS A 117 -5.67 -8.76 -13.61
CA CYS A 117 -5.47 -9.79 -12.58
C CYS A 117 -4.56 -10.93 -13.08
N ALA A 118 -4.72 -11.34 -14.34
CA ALA A 118 -3.88 -12.37 -14.96
C ALA A 118 -2.43 -11.90 -15.09
N ALA A 119 -2.20 -10.67 -15.57
CA ALA A 119 -0.88 -10.09 -15.70
C ALA A 119 -0.14 -10.01 -14.35
N VAL A 120 -0.82 -9.52 -13.30
CA VAL A 120 -0.25 -9.43 -11.95
C VAL A 120 0.11 -10.81 -11.39
N LYS A 121 -0.77 -11.80 -11.52
CA LYS A 121 -0.51 -13.16 -11.05
C LYS A 121 0.67 -13.78 -11.79
N LYS A 122 0.69 -13.63 -13.09
CA LYS A 122 1.78 -14.18 -13.92
C LYS A 122 3.12 -13.52 -13.59
N ALA A 123 3.16 -12.18 -13.46
CA ALA A 123 4.38 -11.48 -13.01
C ALA A 123 4.85 -11.97 -11.63
N ALA A 124 3.92 -12.16 -10.68
CA ALA A 124 4.26 -12.67 -9.36
C ALA A 124 4.89 -14.07 -9.40
N GLU A 125 4.41 -14.95 -10.27
CA GLU A 125 5.00 -16.26 -10.54
C GLU A 125 6.39 -16.15 -11.17
N ASP A 126 6.54 -15.33 -12.20
CA ASP A 126 7.76 -15.19 -12.99
C ASP A 126 8.91 -14.61 -12.16
N VAL A 127 8.61 -13.62 -11.27
CA VAL A 127 9.62 -13.10 -10.35
C VAL A 127 9.72 -13.92 -9.05
N GLU A 128 8.95 -15.00 -8.90
CA GLU A 128 8.90 -15.84 -7.69
C GLU A 128 8.63 -15.03 -6.42
N ALA A 129 7.62 -14.17 -6.46
CA ALA A 129 7.29 -13.29 -5.34
C ALA A 129 6.71 -14.06 -4.15
N ASP A 130 7.18 -13.78 -2.94
CA ASP A 130 6.58 -14.26 -1.68
C ASP A 130 5.38 -13.41 -1.27
N ARG A 131 5.41 -12.10 -1.62
CA ARG A 131 4.36 -11.12 -1.36
C ARG A 131 4.12 -10.24 -2.57
N VAL A 132 2.84 -9.94 -2.81
CA VAL A 132 2.41 -8.96 -3.80
C VAL A 132 1.70 -7.82 -3.10
N ILE A 133 2.13 -6.59 -3.34
CA ILE A 133 1.50 -5.38 -2.80
C ILE A 133 0.82 -4.65 -3.95
N LEU A 134 -0.49 -4.42 -3.80
CA LEU A 134 -1.33 -3.75 -4.78
C LEU A 134 -1.63 -2.35 -4.26
N ASP A 135 -0.94 -1.34 -4.76
CA ASP A 135 -1.20 0.06 -4.37
C ASP A 135 -2.31 0.65 -5.23
N THR A 136 -3.40 1.09 -4.60
CA THR A 136 -4.58 1.52 -5.34
C THR A 136 -4.82 3.03 -5.26
N GLY A 137 -5.53 3.56 -6.23
CA GLY A 137 -6.06 4.92 -6.19
C GLY A 137 -7.10 5.14 -5.10
N ALA A 138 -7.65 6.35 -5.03
CA ALA A 138 -8.75 6.65 -4.12
C ALA A 138 -10.08 6.07 -4.65
N GLY A 139 -10.85 5.48 -3.77
CA GLY A 139 -12.13 4.82 -4.14
C GLY A 139 -11.98 3.32 -4.38
N ILE A 140 -13.00 2.72 -5.00
CA ILE A 140 -13.05 1.28 -5.31
C ILE A 140 -13.59 1.11 -6.73
N SER A 141 -12.86 1.62 -7.71
CA SER A 141 -13.16 1.50 -9.15
C SER A 141 -11.86 1.23 -9.90
N GLY A 142 -11.95 0.79 -11.12
CA GLY A 142 -10.79 0.55 -11.98
C GLY A 142 -9.76 -0.38 -11.31
N GLY A 143 -8.53 0.09 -11.16
CA GLY A 143 -7.43 -0.68 -10.55
C GLY A 143 -7.72 -1.16 -9.12
N ALA A 144 -8.42 -0.37 -8.32
CA ALA A 144 -8.82 -0.78 -6.97
C ALA A 144 -9.83 -1.94 -6.99
N ALA A 145 -10.72 -1.99 -8.00
CA ALA A 145 -11.63 -3.13 -8.19
C ALA A 145 -10.87 -4.38 -8.64
N ALA A 146 -9.90 -4.23 -9.55
CA ALA A 146 -9.02 -5.32 -9.96
C ALA A 146 -8.22 -5.86 -8.77
N ALA A 147 -7.61 -4.97 -7.98
CA ALA A 147 -6.89 -5.35 -6.77
C ALA A 147 -7.76 -6.13 -5.78
N ALA A 148 -9.00 -5.67 -5.53
CA ALA A 148 -9.93 -6.34 -4.62
C ALA A 148 -10.32 -7.76 -5.08
N THR A 149 -10.26 -8.04 -6.39
CA THR A 149 -10.57 -9.36 -6.94
C THR A 149 -9.52 -10.42 -6.58
N ILE A 150 -8.27 -10.01 -6.40
CA ILE A 150 -7.14 -10.93 -6.15
C ILE A 150 -6.54 -10.79 -4.75
N ALA A 151 -6.90 -9.78 -3.98
CA ALA A 151 -6.33 -9.54 -2.67
C ALA A 151 -6.83 -10.55 -1.62
N ASP A 152 -5.89 -11.11 -0.86
CA ASP A 152 -6.18 -11.89 0.34
C ASP A 152 -6.50 -10.97 1.53
N THR A 153 -5.73 -9.88 1.64
CA THR A 153 -5.82 -8.89 2.72
C THR A 153 -5.93 -7.49 2.16
N ALA A 154 -6.83 -6.68 2.70
CA ALA A 154 -6.91 -5.25 2.41
C ALA A 154 -6.52 -4.43 3.64
N LEU A 155 -5.53 -3.57 3.47
CA LEU A 155 -5.13 -2.57 4.44
C LEU A 155 -5.83 -1.25 4.12
N VAL A 156 -6.83 -0.90 4.92
CA VAL A 156 -7.56 0.35 4.78
C VAL A 156 -6.80 1.45 5.51
N ILE A 157 -6.35 2.45 4.75
CA ILE A 157 -5.52 3.53 5.27
C ILE A 157 -6.40 4.72 5.67
N ALA A 158 -6.23 5.20 6.89
CA ALA A 158 -6.94 6.35 7.42
C ALA A 158 -6.01 7.28 8.22
N THR A 159 -6.34 8.57 8.23
CA THR A 159 -5.79 9.51 9.22
C THR A 159 -6.60 9.42 10.53
N HIS A 160 -6.10 10.06 11.57
CA HIS A 160 -6.75 10.08 12.89
C HIS A 160 -8.03 10.97 12.98
N THR A 161 -8.52 11.49 11.83
CA THR A 161 -9.74 12.33 11.85
C THR A 161 -11.00 11.47 11.77
N PRO A 162 -12.11 11.83 12.49
CA PRO A 162 -13.35 11.05 12.47
C PRO A 162 -13.91 10.83 11.06
N VAL A 163 -13.81 11.84 10.19
CA VAL A 163 -14.23 11.74 8.77
C VAL A 163 -13.44 10.68 8.02
N SER A 164 -12.10 10.64 8.22
CA SER A 164 -11.24 9.64 7.58
C SER A 164 -11.52 8.24 8.10
N VAL A 165 -11.77 8.11 9.41
CA VAL A 165 -12.09 6.82 10.04
C VAL A 165 -13.44 6.29 9.55
N ARG A 166 -14.47 7.15 9.45
CA ARG A 166 -15.76 6.76 8.89
C ARG A 166 -15.66 6.36 7.42
N ALA A 167 -14.85 7.09 6.64
CA ALA A 167 -14.57 6.73 5.26
C ALA A 167 -13.87 5.36 5.16
N ALA A 168 -12.96 5.03 6.09
CA ALA A 168 -12.31 3.73 6.17
C ALA A 168 -13.32 2.60 6.46
N GLN A 169 -14.27 2.79 7.37
CA GLN A 169 -15.34 1.84 7.63
C GLN A 169 -16.15 1.54 6.34
N THR A 170 -16.58 2.59 5.64
CA THR A 170 -17.32 2.44 4.38
C THR A 170 -16.50 1.69 3.32
N THR A 171 -15.20 2.00 3.22
CA THR A 171 -14.28 1.32 2.31
C THR A 171 -14.18 -0.16 2.63
N ALA A 172 -13.99 -0.51 3.90
CA ALA A 172 -13.89 -1.90 4.34
C ALA A 172 -15.16 -2.69 4.05
N LEU A 173 -16.35 -2.13 4.33
CA LEU A 173 -17.62 -2.78 4.02
C LEU A 173 -17.77 -3.10 2.52
N ARG A 174 -17.33 -2.17 1.66
CA ARG A 174 -17.33 -2.41 0.21
C ARG A 174 -16.35 -3.52 -0.19
N LEU A 175 -15.13 -3.53 0.37
CA LEU A 175 -14.14 -4.56 0.09
C LEU A 175 -14.62 -5.95 0.54
N VAL A 176 -15.25 -6.05 1.71
CA VAL A 176 -15.89 -7.28 2.17
C VAL A 176 -17.00 -7.73 1.20
N SER A 177 -17.84 -6.81 0.72
CA SER A 177 -18.89 -7.14 -0.27
C SER A 177 -18.33 -7.58 -1.62
N MET A 178 -17.07 -7.24 -1.93
CA MET A 178 -16.34 -7.71 -3.13
C MET A 178 -15.60 -9.03 -2.90
N GLY A 179 -15.65 -9.60 -1.69
CA GLY A 179 -15.08 -10.90 -1.37
C GLY A 179 -13.70 -10.88 -0.72
N VAL A 180 -13.15 -9.70 -0.37
CA VAL A 180 -11.90 -9.63 0.37
C VAL A 180 -12.10 -10.19 1.78
N LYS A 181 -11.33 -11.23 2.12
CA LYS A 181 -11.55 -12.04 3.34
C LYS A 181 -11.04 -11.37 4.61
N ASP A 182 -9.91 -10.67 4.53
CA ASP A 182 -9.28 -10.01 5.67
C ASP A 182 -9.15 -8.52 5.41
N THR A 183 -9.73 -7.71 6.30
CA THR A 183 -9.62 -6.24 6.22
C THR A 183 -9.07 -5.70 7.53
N GLY A 184 -8.12 -4.78 7.43
CA GLY A 184 -7.51 -4.18 8.61
C GLY A 184 -7.25 -2.69 8.44
N LEU A 185 -7.14 -1.98 9.57
CA LEU A 185 -6.91 -0.54 9.61
C LEU A 185 -5.43 -0.23 9.80
N ILE A 186 -4.91 0.70 9.01
CA ILE A 186 -3.64 1.39 9.24
C ILE A 186 -3.91 2.87 9.47
N ILE A 187 -3.42 3.42 10.57
CA ILE A 187 -3.44 4.86 10.81
C ILE A 187 -2.14 5.48 10.29
N ASN A 188 -2.26 6.35 9.28
CA ASN A 188 -1.14 7.03 8.63
C ASN A 188 -1.53 8.43 8.13
N PRO A 189 -0.75 9.48 8.41
CA PRO A 189 0.25 9.52 9.47
C PRO A 189 -0.40 9.65 10.86
N PHE A 190 0.27 9.13 11.86
CA PHE A 190 -0.13 9.28 13.26
C PHE A 190 0.69 10.39 13.91
N ASP A 191 0.05 11.51 14.25
CA ASP A 191 0.68 12.56 15.06
C ASP A 191 0.35 12.35 16.54
N ALA A 192 1.35 11.86 17.29
CA ALA A 192 1.21 11.65 18.73
C ALA A 192 0.91 12.96 19.50
N ARG A 193 1.28 14.14 18.98
CA ARG A 193 0.97 15.43 19.61
C ARG A 193 -0.52 15.74 19.49
N ALA A 194 -1.10 15.43 18.32
CA ALA A 194 -2.52 15.63 18.09
C ALA A 194 -3.39 14.76 19.02
N MET A 195 -2.91 13.56 19.39
CA MET A 195 -3.62 12.65 20.28
C MET A 195 -3.55 13.04 21.76
N LEU A 196 -2.69 13.98 22.14
CA LEU A 196 -2.63 14.53 23.50
C LEU A 196 -3.71 15.59 23.75
N ASP A 197 -4.31 16.12 22.70
CA ASP A 197 -5.42 17.05 22.81
C ASP A 197 -6.72 16.28 23.05
N ARG A 198 -7.27 16.39 24.26
CA ARG A 198 -8.53 15.73 24.65
C ARG A 198 -9.74 16.10 23.80
N ARG A 199 -9.63 17.15 22.97
CA ARG A 199 -10.65 17.56 22.00
C ARG A 199 -10.59 16.76 20.69
N ARG A 200 -9.59 15.89 20.53
CA ARG A 200 -9.42 15.05 19.34
C ARG A 200 -9.82 13.61 19.63
N THR A 201 -10.16 12.89 18.56
CA THR A 201 -10.55 11.48 18.61
C THR A 201 -9.41 10.63 19.21
N SER A 202 -9.69 9.86 20.22
CA SER A 202 -8.73 8.96 20.85
C SER A 202 -8.46 7.73 19.94
N MET A 203 -7.39 6.97 20.24
CA MET A 203 -7.12 5.73 19.49
C MET A 203 -8.22 4.68 19.70
N SER A 204 -8.80 4.60 20.90
CA SER A 204 -9.96 3.73 21.17
C SER A 204 -11.16 4.13 20.32
N ASP A 205 -11.48 5.43 20.27
CA ASP A 205 -12.59 5.91 19.45
C ASP A 205 -12.37 5.61 17.96
N ILE A 206 -11.13 5.70 17.47
CA ILE A 206 -10.78 5.35 16.08
C ILE A 206 -11.07 3.88 15.81
N ILE A 207 -10.66 2.99 16.70
CA ILE A 207 -10.89 1.54 16.57
C ILE A 207 -12.39 1.26 16.59
N ASP A 208 -13.10 1.82 17.56
CA ASP A 208 -14.54 1.60 17.73
C ASP A 208 -15.34 2.14 16.53
N LEU A 209 -15.04 3.37 16.06
CA LEU A 209 -15.70 3.98 14.91
C LEU A 209 -15.41 3.26 13.59
N SER A 210 -14.23 2.67 13.44
CA SER A 210 -13.88 1.97 12.20
C SER A 210 -14.48 0.57 12.12
N CYS A 211 -14.75 -0.06 13.26
CA CYS A 211 -15.09 -1.48 13.37
C CYS A 211 -14.07 -2.40 12.70
N LEU A 212 -12.81 -1.96 12.58
CA LEU A 212 -11.72 -2.68 11.92
C LEU A 212 -10.63 -3.08 12.91
N ARG A 213 -10.04 -4.24 12.69
CA ARG A 213 -8.84 -4.64 13.40
C ARG A 213 -7.70 -3.69 13.07
N LEU A 214 -7.14 -3.01 14.08
CA LEU A 214 -5.96 -2.16 13.88
C LEU A 214 -4.72 -3.02 13.61
N ARG A 215 -4.20 -2.94 12.38
CA ARG A 215 -2.99 -3.65 11.94
C ARG A 215 -1.72 -2.87 12.21
N GLY A 216 -1.80 -1.53 12.24
CA GLY A 216 -0.64 -0.72 12.51
C GLY A 216 -0.91 0.78 12.61
N VAL A 217 0.11 1.44 13.13
CA VAL A 217 0.15 2.91 13.28
C VAL A 217 1.51 3.36 12.76
N VAL A 218 1.50 4.20 11.73
CA VAL A 218 2.73 4.79 11.16
C VAL A 218 2.88 6.20 11.73
N PRO A 219 3.92 6.48 12.52
CA PRO A 219 4.14 7.80 13.09
C PRO A 219 4.44 8.83 11.99
N TYR A 220 4.02 10.08 12.21
CA TYR A 220 4.43 11.18 11.35
C TYR A 220 5.95 11.28 11.28
N ASP A 221 6.46 11.31 10.08
CA ASP A 221 7.88 11.35 9.77
C ASP A 221 8.14 12.41 8.70
N GLU A 222 8.75 13.51 9.11
CA GLU A 222 9.05 14.63 8.23
C GLU A 222 10.01 14.24 7.09
N LYS A 223 10.96 13.36 7.36
CA LYS A 223 11.88 12.87 6.32
C LYS A 223 11.16 12.03 5.27
N LEU A 224 10.21 11.20 5.72
CA LEU A 224 9.39 10.41 4.81
C LEU A 224 8.46 11.31 3.97
N ALA A 225 7.93 12.39 4.55
CA ALA A 225 7.13 13.37 3.81
C ALA A 225 8.00 14.13 2.79
N LEU A 226 9.16 14.63 3.19
CA LEU A 226 10.09 15.34 2.31
C LEU A 226 10.59 14.45 1.15
N SER A 227 10.84 13.17 1.40
CA SER A 227 11.25 12.24 0.33
C SER A 227 10.20 12.02 -0.77
N GLN A 228 8.96 12.41 -0.51
CA GLN A 228 7.87 12.37 -1.50
C GLN A 228 7.69 13.69 -2.25
N GLU A 229 8.26 14.79 -1.70
CA GLU A 229 8.21 16.13 -2.30
C GLU A 229 9.47 16.45 -3.13
N GLU A 230 10.57 15.72 -2.91
CA GLU A 230 11.82 15.91 -3.65
C GLU A 230 11.70 15.38 -5.08
N ALA A 231 12.39 16.05 -6.01
CA ALA A 231 12.43 15.67 -7.42
C ALA A 231 12.94 14.25 -7.66
N PRO A 232 12.65 13.63 -8.83
CA PRO A 232 13.11 12.29 -9.18
C PRO A 232 14.60 12.11 -8.92
N GLY A 233 14.97 11.09 -8.14
CA GLY A 233 16.34 10.82 -7.68
C GLY A 233 16.63 11.25 -6.23
N GLY A 234 15.82 12.14 -5.64
CA GLY A 234 15.97 12.56 -4.24
C GLY A 234 15.50 11.51 -3.22
N ALA A 235 14.52 10.70 -3.59
CA ALA A 235 13.93 9.67 -2.73
C ALA A 235 14.93 8.61 -2.19
N HIS A 236 16.07 8.42 -2.85
CA HIS A 236 17.13 7.54 -2.38
C HIS A 236 17.96 8.12 -1.24
N SER A 237 17.98 9.45 -1.06
CA SER A 237 18.83 10.12 -0.05
C SER A 237 18.17 10.25 1.32
N CYS A 238 16.85 10.31 1.40
CA CYS A 238 16.10 10.46 2.65
C CYS A 238 15.65 9.10 3.22
N LYS A 239 16.48 8.53 4.10
CA LYS A 239 16.05 7.33 4.86
C LYS A 239 14.99 7.72 5.89
N PRO A 240 13.85 6.99 5.96
CA PRO A 240 12.84 7.20 6.99
C PRO A 240 13.45 7.15 8.39
N ASN A 241 12.84 7.85 9.34
CA ASN A 241 13.25 7.75 10.73
C ASN A 241 13.13 6.30 11.22
N VAL A 242 13.96 5.94 12.17
CA VAL A 242 13.94 4.61 12.81
C VAL A 242 12.54 4.23 13.31
N SER A 243 11.75 5.22 13.75
CA SER A 243 10.37 4.97 14.22
C SER A 243 9.40 4.56 13.11
N SER A 244 9.49 5.16 11.93
CA SER A 244 8.64 4.81 10.78
C SER A 244 9.07 3.47 10.18
N THR A 245 10.37 3.25 10.04
CA THR A 245 10.92 1.95 9.63
C THR A 245 10.45 0.84 10.56
N GLN A 246 10.56 1.04 11.88
CA GLN A 246 10.10 0.06 12.87
C GLN A 246 8.58 -0.16 12.82
N ALA A 247 7.79 0.88 12.50
CA ALA A 247 6.35 0.73 12.33
C ALA A 247 6.02 -0.19 11.16
N PHE A 248 6.67 -0.01 10.01
CA PHE A 248 6.47 -0.88 8.85
C PHE A 248 6.96 -2.32 9.14
N ASP A 249 8.10 -2.50 9.81
CA ASP A 249 8.58 -3.82 10.21
C ASP A 249 7.59 -4.52 11.15
N ASN A 250 7.00 -3.79 12.10
CA ASN A 250 5.98 -4.33 12.99
C ASN A 250 4.68 -4.70 12.26
N ILE A 251 4.28 -3.93 11.25
CA ILE A 251 3.11 -4.24 10.43
C ILE A 251 3.36 -5.49 9.61
N ALA A 252 4.51 -5.57 8.94
CA ALA A 252 4.91 -6.75 8.16
C ALA A 252 4.94 -8.01 9.02
N ALA A 253 5.54 -7.95 10.22
CA ALA A 253 5.58 -9.07 11.16
C ALA A 253 4.16 -9.54 11.55
N ARG A 254 3.22 -8.63 11.82
CA ARG A 254 1.83 -8.99 12.13
C ARG A 254 1.09 -9.58 10.94
N LEU A 255 1.38 -9.15 9.73
CA LEU A 255 0.81 -9.72 8.51
C LEU A 255 1.33 -11.14 8.27
N ASP A 256 2.56 -11.43 8.73
CA ASP A 256 3.13 -12.78 8.75
C ASP A 256 2.66 -13.64 9.97
N GLY A 257 1.75 -13.09 10.80
CA GLY A 257 1.15 -13.82 11.93
C GLY A 257 1.91 -13.70 13.25
N GLU A 258 2.96 -12.88 13.34
CA GLU A 258 3.71 -12.70 14.59
C GLU A 258 2.94 -11.82 15.58
N ASP A 259 3.03 -12.14 16.86
CA ASP A 259 2.46 -11.32 17.95
C ASP A 259 3.42 -10.19 18.34
N VAL A 260 3.37 -9.10 17.59
CA VAL A 260 4.17 -7.90 17.85
C VAL A 260 3.28 -6.77 18.35
N PRO A 261 3.54 -6.16 19.52
CA PRO A 261 2.76 -5.03 20.02
C PRO A 261 2.76 -3.85 19.05
N LEU A 262 1.60 -3.17 18.91
CA LEU A 262 1.37 -2.10 17.90
C LEU A 262 2.44 -1.00 17.88
N LEU A 263 2.97 -0.63 19.04
CA LEU A 263 3.96 0.45 19.18
C LEU A 263 5.33 -0.06 19.62
N TRP A 264 5.64 -1.33 19.35
CA TRP A 264 6.90 -1.95 19.73
C TRP A 264 8.08 -1.23 19.07
N GLY A 265 9.11 -0.90 19.87
CA GLY A 265 10.35 -0.29 19.36
C GLY A 265 10.24 1.18 18.90
N ILE A 266 9.04 1.78 18.85
CA ILE A 266 8.82 3.15 18.37
C ILE A 266 9.25 4.15 19.45
N LYS A 267 10.49 4.65 19.35
CA LYS A 267 11.14 5.46 20.39
C LYS A 267 10.48 6.81 20.68
N ASN A 268 9.99 7.49 19.65
CA ASN A 268 9.43 8.85 19.78
C ASN A 268 8.09 8.90 20.53
N LEU A 269 7.29 7.84 20.46
CA LEU A 269 6.04 7.73 21.21
C LEU A 269 6.29 7.36 22.68
N ARG A 270 7.37 6.61 22.99
CA ARG A 270 7.71 6.22 24.36
C ARG A 270 8.20 7.38 25.23
N LYS A 271 9.01 8.30 24.67
CA LYS A 271 9.56 9.45 25.45
C LYS A 271 8.46 10.39 25.95
N LYS A 272 7.32 10.51 25.26
CA LYS A 272 6.20 11.37 25.68
C LYS A 272 5.29 10.72 26.71
N ARG A 273 5.14 9.37 26.71
CA ARG A 273 4.36 8.66 27.71
C ARG A 273 4.90 8.88 29.14
N LYS A 274 6.24 8.96 29.33
CA LYS A 274 6.87 9.27 30.62
C LYS A 274 6.63 10.69 31.14
N LYS A 275 6.30 11.67 30.24
CA LYS A 275 5.95 13.05 30.63
C LYS A 275 4.46 13.22 30.94
N LEU A 276 3.61 12.29 30.55
CA LEU A 276 2.15 12.33 30.74
C LEU A 276 1.68 11.74 32.09
N PHE A 277 2.57 10.99 32.77
CA PHE A 277 2.30 10.36 34.07
C PHE A 277 3.19 10.91 35.18
N ARG A 278 3.76 12.09 34.99
CA ARG A 278 4.30 12.96 36.01
C ARG A 278 3.50 14.28 35.99
#